data_54f002eaf9281435161dfcbe8289fa9e
#
_entry.id   54f002eaf9281435161dfcbe8289fa9e
#
_cell.length_a   1.000
_cell.length_b   1.000
_cell.length_c   1.000
_cell.angle_alpha   90.00
_cell.angle_beta   90.00
_cell.angle_gamma   90.00
#
_symmetry.space_group_name_H-M   'P 1'
#
loop_
_entity.id
_entity.type
_entity.pdbx_description
1 polymer ?
#
loop_
_entity_poly.entity_id
_entity_poly.type
_entity_poly.pdbx_seq_one_letter_code
_entity_poly.pdbx_strand_id
1 'polypeptide(L)'
;MAFSYYIYYRVDTAKAAACEPRIKELFAAVQKATGIPGKLMRKRGESNLWMEIYLNVTDDAKFEWELADAVGRLNVQEFLLPGTPRHLECFEH
;
A
#
# COMPACT_ATOMS: atom_id res chain seq x y z
N MET A 1 -13.73 17.06 -5.33
CA MET A 1 -13.89 15.61 -5.10
C MET A 1 -12.59 15.03 -4.58
N ALA A 2 -12.67 14.19 -3.57
CA ALA A 2 -11.51 13.53 -3.00
C ALA A 2 -11.72 12.02 -3.01
N PHE A 3 -10.61 11.28 -3.02
CA PHE A 3 -10.63 9.82 -3.05
C PHE A 3 -9.86 9.27 -1.87
N SER A 4 -10.33 8.15 -1.33
CA SER A 4 -9.64 7.41 -0.29
C SER A 4 -9.36 6.00 -0.80
N TYR A 5 -8.13 5.54 -0.61
CA TYR A 5 -7.66 4.25 -1.11
C TYR A 5 -7.39 3.32 0.05
N TYR A 6 -7.89 2.10 -0.08
CA TYR A 6 -7.68 1.01 0.88
C TYR A 6 -7.10 -0.14 0.10
N ILE A 7 -5.87 -0.54 0.44
CA ILE A 7 -5.15 -1.57 -0.30
C ILE A 7 -4.75 -2.66 0.68
N TYR A 8 -5.27 -3.87 0.49
CA TYR A 8 -5.02 -4.97 1.43
C TYR A 8 -4.48 -6.20 0.71
N TYR A 9 -3.68 -6.96 1.46
CA TYR A 9 -2.95 -8.09 0.92
C TYR A 9 -2.47 -9.02 2.03
N ARG A 10 -2.13 -10.26 1.65
CA ARG A 10 -1.57 -11.24 2.56
C ARG A 10 -0.04 -11.22 2.44
N VAL A 11 0.63 -11.03 3.55
CA VAL A 11 2.08 -11.05 3.63
C VAL A 11 2.54 -12.47 3.93
N ASP A 12 3.62 -12.90 3.29
CA ASP A 12 4.29 -14.14 3.66
C ASP A 12 4.88 -13.96 5.07
N THR A 13 4.41 -14.74 6.04
CA THR A 13 4.81 -14.57 7.44
C THR A 13 6.31 -14.72 7.65
N ALA A 14 6.97 -15.56 6.84
CA ALA A 14 8.43 -15.70 6.89
C ALA A 14 9.16 -14.43 6.46
N LYS A 15 8.49 -13.53 5.74
CA LYS A 15 9.07 -12.29 5.22
C LYS A 15 8.50 -11.04 5.89
N ALA A 16 7.64 -11.20 6.88
CA ALA A 16 6.92 -10.07 7.49
C ALA A 16 7.87 -9.02 8.10
N ALA A 17 8.91 -9.46 8.78
CA ALA A 17 9.87 -8.54 9.40
C ALA A 17 10.61 -7.70 8.36
N ALA A 18 10.92 -8.27 7.18
CA ALA A 18 11.56 -7.55 6.09
C ALA A 18 10.56 -6.71 5.29
N CYS A 19 9.29 -7.12 5.27
CA CYS A 19 8.24 -6.42 4.54
C CYS A 19 7.92 -5.06 5.16
N GLU A 20 7.86 -4.96 6.47
CA GLU A 20 7.47 -3.71 7.13
C GLU A 20 8.35 -2.52 6.75
N PRO A 21 9.70 -2.60 6.83
CA PRO A 21 10.55 -1.50 6.36
C PRO A 21 10.34 -1.17 4.88
N ARG A 22 10.07 -2.17 4.06
CA ARG A 22 9.83 -1.95 2.63
C ARG A 22 8.55 -1.17 2.40
N ILE A 23 7.48 -1.46 3.16
CA ILE A 23 6.24 -0.69 3.07
C ILE A 23 6.46 0.75 3.56
N LYS A 24 7.29 0.96 4.57
CA LYS A 24 7.64 2.32 5.00
C LYS A 24 8.42 3.08 3.94
N GLU A 25 9.29 2.42 3.21
CA GLU A 25 9.95 3.02 2.04
C GLU A 25 8.93 3.38 0.96
N LEU A 26 7.95 2.52 0.74
CA LEU A 26 6.85 2.80 -0.19
C LEU A 26 6.09 4.06 0.22
N PHE A 27 5.73 4.18 1.50
CA PHE A 27 5.04 5.36 2.00
C PHE A 27 5.88 6.62 1.80
N ALA A 28 7.17 6.55 2.07
CA ALA A 28 8.07 7.70 1.88
C ALA A 28 8.14 8.12 0.40
N ALA A 29 8.25 7.16 -0.50
CA ALA A 29 8.32 7.43 -1.94
C ALA A 29 7.01 8.06 -2.46
N VAL A 30 5.85 7.52 -2.05
CA VAL A 30 4.55 8.03 -2.47
C VAL A 30 4.32 9.43 -1.90
N GLN A 31 4.64 9.65 -0.64
CA GLN A 31 4.49 10.96 0.00
C GLN A 31 5.38 12.01 -0.65
N LYS A 32 6.59 11.66 -1.00
CA LYS A 32 7.50 12.57 -1.70
C LYS A 32 6.95 12.96 -3.06
N ALA A 33 6.35 12.01 -3.78
CA ALA A 33 5.85 12.23 -5.13
C ALA A 33 4.48 12.93 -5.16
N THR A 34 3.63 12.68 -4.18
CA THR A 34 2.21 13.10 -4.21
C THR A 34 1.79 13.96 -3.02
N GLY A 35 2.57 14.00 -1.96
CA GLY A 35 2.19 14.66 -0.70
C GLY A 35 1.20 13.85 0.15
N ILE A 36 0.82 12.65 -0.29
CA ILE A 36 -0.16 11.82 0.41
C ILE A 36 0.55 10.84 1.35
N PRO A 37 0.33 10.94 2.67
CA PRO A 37 0.90 9.98 3.61
C PRO A 37 0.15 8.66 3.59
N GLY A 38 0.86 7.56 3.80
CA GLY A 38 0.27 6.24 3.94
C GLY A 38 0.21 5.83 5.41
N LYS A 39 -0.76 4.97 5.71
CA LYS A 39 -0.90 4.37 7.03
C LYS A 39 -1.01 2.86 6.86
N LEU A 40 -0.29 2.12 7.69
CA LEU A 40 -0.32 0.66 7.68
C LEU A 40 -1.12 0.14 8.86
N MET A 41 -2.05 -0.78 8.58
CA MET A 41 -2.82 -1.47 9.60
C MET A 41 -2.74 -2.97 9.38
N ARG A 42 -2.87 -3.73 10.45
CA ARG A 42 -2.94 -5.19 10.42
C ARG A 42 -4.27 -5.62 10.98
N LYS A 43 -4.86 -6.66 10.41
CA LYS A 43 -6.15 -7.14 10.88
C LYS A 43 -5.99 -7.89 12.21
N ARG A 44 -6.83 -7.54 13.17
CA ARG A 44 -6.87 -8.24 14.44
C ARG A 44 -7.29 -9.70 14.22
N GLY A 45 -6.49 -10.63 14.74
CA GLY A 45 -6.74 -12.07 14.58
C GLY A 45 -6.20 -12.67 13.30
N GLU A 46 -5.73 -11.84 12.36
CA GLU A 46 -5.12 -12.29 11.09
C GLU A 46 -3.91 -11.41 10.80
N SER A 47 -2.82 -11.63 11.53
CA SER A 47 -1.67 -10.73 11.54
C SER A 47 -0.96 -10.59 10.19
N ASN A 48 -1.17 -11.53 9.26
CA ASN A 48 -0.60 -11.45 7.92
C ASN A 48 -1.48 -10.70 6.92
N LEU A 49 -2.68 -10.28 7.33
CA LEU A 49 -3.52 -9.44 6.48
C LEU A 49 -3.23 -7.98 6.81
N TRP A 50 -2.57 -7.30 5.88
CA TRP A 50 -2.16 -5.91 6.03
C TRP A 50 -2.98 -5.01 5.15
N MET A 51 -3.18 -3.76 5.59
CA MET A 51 -3.92 -2.76 4.81
C MET A 51 -3.15 -1.45 4.81
N GLU A 52 -2.96 -0.89 3.61
CA GLU A 52 -2.46 0.47 3.42
C GLU A 52 -3.64 1.39 3.20
N ILE A 53 -3.59 2.56 3.82
CA ILE A 53 -4.66 3.55 3.72
C ILE A 53 -4.06 4.88 3.28
N TYR A 54 -4.65 5.47 2.24
CA TYR A 54 -4.28 6.80 1.72
C TYR A 54 -5.55 7.62 1.60
N LEU A 55 -5.62 8.74 2.31
CA LEU A 55 -6.83 9.55 2.41
C LEU A 55 -6.69 10.87 1.68
N ASN A 56 -7.83 11.42 1.24
CA ASN A 56 -7.93 12.77 0.68
C ASN A 56 -7.05 13.00 -0.55
N VAL A 57 -7.04 12.03 -1.45
CA VAL A 57 -6.35 12.13 -2.73
C VAL A 57 -7.22 12.94 -3.67
N THR A 58 -6.70 14.04 -4.22
CA THR A 58 -7.46 14.90 -5.16
C THR A 58 -7.08 14.66 -6.61
N ASP A 59 -5.86 14.21 -6.87
CA ASP A 59 -5.40 13.84 -8.22
C ASP A 59 -5.23 12.33 -8.26
N ASP A 60 -6.31 11.63 -8.54
CA ASP A 60 -6.35 10.17 -8.53
C ASP A 60 -5.42 9.55 -9.59
N ALA A 61 -5.39 10.10 -10.79
CA ALA A 61 -4.56 9.56 -11.86
C ALA A 61 -3.07 9.63 -11.51
N LYS A 62 -2.63 10.76 -10.98
CA LYS A 62 -1.24 10.92 -10.55
C LYS A 62 -0.90 9.99 -9.39
N PHE A 63 -1.80 9.92 -8.40
CA PHE A 63 -1.60 9.07 -7.24
C PHE A 63 -1.46 7.60 -7.63
N GLU A 64 -2.36 7.12 -8.48
CA GLU A 64 -2.36 5.71 -8.90
C GLU A 64 -1.10 5.37 -9.68
N TRP A 65 -0.66 6.28 -10.56
CA TRP A 65 0.57 6.07 -11.32
C TRP A 65 1.80 6.03 -10.41
N GLU A 66 1.92 7.00 -9.51
CA GLU A 66 3.06 7.07 -8.59
C GLU A 66 3.10 5.88 -7.63
N LEU A 67 1.94 5.44 -7.15
CA LEU A 67 1.85 4.27 -6.29
C LEU A 67 2.29 3.01 -7.04
N ALA A 68 1.78 2.80 -8.24
CA ALA A 68 2.13 1.63 -9.05
C ALA A 68 3.61 1.62 -9.40
N ASP A 69 4.17 2.76 -9.74
CA ASP A 69 5.59 2.90 -10.04
C ASP A 69 6.45 2.54 -8.82
N ALA A 70 6.12 3.08 -7.66
CA ALA A 70 6.86 2.82 -6.42
C ALA A 70 6.75 1.36 -5.98
N VAL A 71 5.56 0.76 -6.10
CA VAL A 71 5.35 -0.66 -5.80
C VAL A 71 6.26 -1.55 -6.66
N GLY A 72 6.36 -1.23 -7.94
CA GLY A 72 7.23 -1.98 -8.86
C GLY A 72 8.71 -1.79 -8.54
N ARG A 73 9.15 -0.54 -8.35
CA ARG A 73 10.55 -0.24 -8.07
C ARG A 73 11.04 -0.87 -6.77
N LEU A 74 10.19 -0.89 -5.76
CA LEU A 74 10.51 -1.43 -4.44
C LEU A 74 10.24 -2.93 -4.34
N ASN A 75 9.76 -3.55 -5.41
CA ASN A 75 9.49 -4.98 -5.49
C ASN A 75 8.66 -5.49 -4.31
N VAL A 76 7.57 -4.78 -4.01
CA VAL A 76 6.70 -5.08 -2.87
C VAL A 76 6.10 -6.48 -2.98
N GLN A 77 5.81 -6.92 -4.21
CA GLN A 77 5.15 -8.21 -4.45
C GLN A 77 5.94 -9.42 -3.93
N GLU A 78 7.26 -9.30 -3.82
CA GLU A 78 8.10 -10.42 -3.34
C GLU A 78 7.83 -10.82 -1.89
N PHE A 79 7.23 -9.90 -1.10
CA PHE A 79 6.93 -10.15 0.31
C PHE A 79 5.55 -10.75 0.53
N LEU A 80 4.72 -10.79 -0.51
CA LEU A 80 3.34 -11.26 -0.40
C LEU A 80 3.27 -12.77 -0.65
N LEU A 81 2.23 -13.40 -0.11
CA LEU A 81 1.98 -14.81 -0.39
C LEU A 81 1.78 -14.99 -1.90
N PRO A 82 2.41 -16.03 -2.50
CA PRO A 82 2.25 -16.29 -3.94
C PRO A 82 0.79 -16.41 -4.33
N GLY A 83 0.43 -15.79 -5.45
CA GLY A 83 -0.93 -15.83 -5.98
C GLY A 83 -1.90 -14.89 -5.28
N THR A 84 -1.45 -14.10 -4.31
CA THR A 84 -2.32 -13.10 -3.66
C THR A 84 -2.04 -11.73 -4.24
N PRO A 85 -3.08 -11.03 -4.72
CA PRO A 85 -2.91 -9.69 -5.26
C PRO A 85 -2.93 -8.63 -4.17
N ARG A 86 -2.50 -7.43 -4.52
CA ARG A 86 -2.79 -6.23 -3.75
C ARG A 86 -4.18 -5.78 -4.18
N HIS A 87 -5.18 -5.98 -3.31
CA HIS A 87 -6.54 -5.54 -3.59
C HIS A 87 -6.67 -4.05 -3.32
N LEU A 88 -7.10 -3.31 -4.33
CA LEU A 88 -7.28 -1.87 -4.22
C LEU A 88 -8.77 -1.54 -4.27
N GLU A 89 -9.24 -0.80 -3.27
CA GLU A 89 -10.58 -0.21 -3.27
C GLU A 89 -10.44 1.29 -3.16
N CYS A 90 -11.21 2.01 -3.99
CA CYS A 90 -11.19 3.45 -4.03
C CYS A 90 -12.59 3.98 -3.76
N PHE A 91 -12.71 4.87 -2.79
CA PHE A 91 -13.99 5.50 -2.44
C PHE A 91 -13.87 7.00 -2.67
N GLU A 92 -14.88 7.58 -3.29
CA GLU A 92 -14.93 9.02 -3.50
C GLU A 92 -15.85 9.71 -2.48
N HIS A 93 -15.48 10.93 -2.12
CA HIS A 93 -16.23 11.70 -1.13
C HIS A 93 -16.01 13.20 -1.25
#